data_9a491ff689d9cd5009dfe3791be7bcc7
#
_entry.id   9a491ff689d9cd5009dfe3791be7bcc7
#
_cell.length_a   1.000
_cell.length_b   1.000
_cell.length_c   1.000
_cell.angle_alpha   90.00
_cell.angle_beta   90.00
_cell.angle_gamma   90.00
#
_symmetry.space_group_name_H-M   'P 1'
#
loop_
_entity.id
_entity.type
_entity.pdbx_description
1 polymer ?
#
loop_
_entity_poly.entity_id
_entity_poly.type
_entity_poly.pdbx_seq_one_letter_code
_entity_poly.pdbx_strand_id
1 'polypeptide(L)'
;QIFRYQLESDVYPIAAKIRFRASMVSPSLGINAPTTIIEIETGLFDLQAPLILDNRDISSETAIIYDMASPPNSIELTGQVIESLDPSQADAILQSVLTTGRIADGEYTFEIQVKSESDQVYVSDSKTIIVQSPVSINLETPGGVLSDTLDNIIYSTFPIFQWFSQSC
;
A
#
# COMPACT_ATOMS: atom_id res chain seq x y z
N GLN A 1 1.64 -4.41 -7.25
CA GLN A 1 2.81 -4.53 -6.38
C GLN A 1 3.01 -3.19 -5.66
N ILE A 2 2.87 -3.18 -4.33
CA ILE A 2 2.98 -1.97 -3.50
C ILE A 2 4.46 -1.72 -3.16
N PHE A 3 5.17 -2.77 -2.78
CA PHE A 3 6.60 -2.72 -2.50
C PHE A 3 7.30 -4.00 -2.98
N ARG A 4 8.61 -3.89 -3.15
CA ARG A 4 9.53 -5.00 -3.40
C ARG A 4 10.85 -4.66 -2.73
N TYR A 5 11.32 -5.54 -1.87
CA TYR A 5 12.57 -5.40 -1.15
C TYR A 5 13.53 -6.52 -1.54
N GLN A 6 14.80 -6.19 -1.59
CA GLN A 6 15.88 -7.15 -1.69
C GLN A 6 16.63 -7.16 -0.35
N LEU A 7 16.67 -8.30 0.28
CA LEU A 7 17.41 -8.53 1.51
C LEU A 7 18.73 -9.16 1.17
N GLU A 8 19.81 -8.52 1.59
CA GLU A 8 21.19 -8.99 1.43
C GLU A 8 21.94 -8.89 2.76
N SER A 9 22.92 -9.77 2.95
CA SER A 9 23.81 -9.75 4.08
C SER A 9 25.24 -9.99 3.61
N ASP A 10 26.22 -9.39 4.28
CA ASP A 10 27.65 -9.66 4.04
C ASP A 10 28.07 -11.04 4.54
N VAL A 11 27.27 -11.65 5.41
CA VAL A 11 27.54 -12.96 6.00
C VAL A 11 26.31 -13.84 5.94
N TYR A 12 26.47 -15.07 5.43
CA TYR A 12 25.45 -16.11 5.40
C TYR A 12 25.93 -17.39 6.09
N PRO A 13 25.06 -18.21 6.71
CA PRO A 13 23.64 -17.92 6.94
C PRO A 13 23.43 -16.88 8.03
N ILE A 14 22.31 -16.17 7.98
CA ILE A 14 21.88 -15.28 9.04
C ILE A 14 20.41 -15.58 9.44
N ALA A 15 20.20 -15.80 10.74
CA ALA A 15 18.86 -15.97 11.29
C ALA A 15 18.15 -14.61 11.34
N ALA A 16 16.95 -14.52 10.79
CA ALA A 16 16.21 -13.29 10.67
C ALA A 16 14.71 -13.49 10.89
N LYS A 17 14.06 -12.43 11.37
CA LYS A 17 12.60 -12.23 11.35
C LYS A 17 12.29 -10.97 10.57
N ILE A 18 11.15 -10.92 9.92
CA ILE A 18 10.66 -9.74 9.21
C ILE A 18 9.42 -9.25 9.94
N ARG A 19 9.44 -7.96 10.32
CA ARG A 19 8.27 -7.25 10.81
C ARG A 19 7.82 -6.28 9.74
N PHE A 20 6.57 -6.37 9.36
CA PHE A 20 5.92 -5.46 8.43
C PHE A 20 4.79 -4.73 9.14
N ARG A 21 4.73 -3.42 8.96
CA ARG A 21 3.69 -2.57 9.51
C ARG A 21 3.14 -1.66 8.42
N ALA A 22 1.83 -1.63 8.29
CA ALA A 22 1.12 -0.64 7.50
C ALA A 22 0.30 0.25 8.44
N SER A 23 0.44 1.55 8.29
CA SER A 23 -0.33 2.55 9.03
C SER A 23 -0.92 3.58 8.10
N MET A 24 -1.94 4.30 8.57
CA MET A 24 -2.58 5.36 7.79
C MET A 24 -2.98 6.54 8.66
N VAL A 25 -3.05 7.70 8.00
CA VAL A 25 -3.76 8.89 8.47
C VAL A 25 -4.77 9.24 7.38
N SER A 26 -6.06 9.27 7.70
CA SER A 26 -7.12 9.58 6.75
C SER A 26 -8.21 10.43 7.44
N PRO A 27 -8.11 11.77 7.37
CA PRO A 27 -9.11 12.65 7.97
C PRO A 27 -10.52 12.43 7.43
N SER A 28 -10.65 12.03 6.16
CA SER A 28 -11.93 11.69 5.54
C SER A 28 -12.64 10.50 6.19
N LEU A 29 -11.89 9.61 6.83
CA LEU A 29 -12.38 8.48 7.63
C LEU A 29 -12.38 8.77 9.13
N GLY A 30 -12.07 10.01 9.56
CA GLY A 30 -11.95 10.36 10.97
C GLY A 30 -10.65 9.88 11.64
N ILE A 31 -9.70 9.34 10.88
CA ILE A 31 -8.40 8.85 11.37
C ILE A 31 -7.39 10.00 11.27
N ASN A 32 -7.25 10.78 12.35
CA ASN A 32 -6.46 12.00 12.37
C ASN A 32 -5.03 11.82 12.92
N ALA A 33 -4.67 10.62 13.33
CA ALA A 33 -3.33 10.27 13.79
C ALA A 33 -2.87 8.96 13.14
N PRO A 34 -1.55 8.72 13.04
CA PRO A 34 -1.04 7.46 12.52
C PRO A 34 -1.66 6.27 13.26
N THR A 35 -2.43 5.48 12.55
CA THR A 35 -3.15 4.31 13.07
C THR A 35 -2.68 3.07 12.32
N THR A 36 -2.32 2.02 13.04
CA THR A 36 -1.89 0.75 12.46
C THR A 36 -3.05 0.09 11.74
N ILE A 37 -2.90 -0.17 10.45
CA ILE A 37 -3.86 -0.97 9.66
C ILE A 37 -3.63 -2.45 9.96
N ILE A 38 -2.37 -2.87 9.85
CA ILE A 38 -1.95 -4.23 10.12
C ILE A 38 -0.46 -4.23 10.46
N GLU A 39 -0.10 -5.07 11.40
CA GLU A 39 1.28 -5.38 11.72
C GLU A 39 1.44 -6.91 11.75
N ILE A 40 2.41 -7.39 10.98
CA ILE A 40 2.71 -8.82 10.84
C ILE A 40 4.18 -9.02 11.15
N GLU A 41 4.50 -10.06 11.92
CA GLU A 41 5.88 -10.51 12.14
C GLU A 41 6.00 -11.97 11.72
N THR A 42 7.08 -12.30 10.98
CA THR A 42 7.35 -13.69 10.57
C THR A 42 7.99 -14.47 11.72
N GLY A 43 7.89 -15.78 11.67
CA GLY A 43 8.76 -16.66 12.43
C GLY A 43 10.23 -16.44 12.05
N LEU A 44 11.12 -17.00 12.85
CA LEU A 44 12.56 -17.01 12.58
C LEU A 44 12.82 -17.91 11.36
N PHE A 45 13.63 -17.44 10.42
CA PHE A 45 14.11 -18.21 9.28
C PHE A 45 15.59 -17.94 9.02
N ASP A 46 16.25 -18.89 8.37
CA ASP A 46 17.64 -18.76 7.97
C ASP A 46 17.74 -18.24 6.55
N LEU A 47 18.30 -17.05 6.39
CA LEU A 47 18.65 -16.47 5.10
C LEU A 47 20.02 -17.00 4.69
N GLN A 48 20.08 -17.78 3.61
CA GLN A 48 21.31 -18.43 3.12
C GLN A 48 21.89 -17.72 1.89
N ALA A 49 21.11 -16.92 1.21
CA ALA A 49 21.49 -16.10 0.06
C ALA A 49 20.56 -14.88 -0.05
N PRO A 50 20.86 -13.91 -0.92
CA PRO A 50 19.96 -12.78 -1.14
C PRO A 50 18.51 -13.22 -1.41
N LEU A 51 17.55 -12.49 -0.89
CA LEU A 51 16.12 -12.78 -0.96
C LEU A 51 15.35 -11.60 -1.49
N ILE A 52 14.42 -11.83 -2.40
CA ILE A 52 13.48 -10.80 -2.87
C ILE A 52 12.13 -11.08 -2.24
N LEU A 53 11.58 -10.04 -1.59
CA LEU A 53 10.26 -10.05 -0.96
C LEU A 53 9.35 -9.03 -1.62
N ASP A 54 8.10 -9.37 -1.79
CA ASP A 54 7.05 -8.41 -2.15
C ASP A 54 5.88 -8.49 -1.15
N ASN A 55 4.89 -7.61 -1.34
CA ASN A 55 3.75 -7.52 -0.43
C ASN A 55 2.85 -8.77 -0.39
N ARG A 56 3.03 -9.73 -1.27
CA ARG A 56 2.27 -10.99 -1.30
C ARG A 56 2.92 -12.07 -0.44
N ASP A 57 4.22 -11.94 -0.20
CA ASP A 57 4.99 -12.91 0.56
C ASP A 57 4.83 -12.70 2.08
N ILE A 58 4.36 -11.49 2.47
CA ILE A 58 4.13 -11.13 3.87
C ILE A 58 2.62 -11.15 4.13
N SER A 59 2.15 -12.26 4.65
CA SER A 59 0.74 -12.46 5.01
C SER A 59 0.63 -13.19 6.34
N SER A 60 -0.58 -13.31 6.87
CA SER A 60 -0.86 -14.14 8.06
C SER A 60 -0.87 -15.64 7.77
N GLU A 61 -0.73 -16.02 6.50
CA GLU A 61 -0.65 -17.41 6.07
C GLU A 61 0.79 -17.81 5.81
N THR A 62 1.05 -19.11 5.75
CA THR A 62 2.36 -19.63 5.39
C THR A 62 2.61 -19.42 3.90
N ALA A 63 3.73 -18.77 3.58
CA ALA A 63 4.21 -18.60 2.22
C ALA A 63 5.54 -19.35 2.03
N ILE A 64 5.73 -19.99 0.88
CA ILE A 64 7.01 -20.56 0.49
C ILE A 64 7.63 -19.63 -0.53
N ILE A 65 8.80 -19.10 -0.20
CA ILE A 65 9.59 -18.23 -1.06
C ILE A 65 10.94 -18.87 -1.35
N TYR A 66 11.65 -18.34 -2.32
CA TYR A 66 12.94 -18.89 -2.76
C TYR A 66 13.99 -17.80 -2.74
N ASP A 67 15.16 -18.12 -2.19
CA ASP A 67 16.32 -17.24 -2.25
C ASP A 67 16.97 -17.25 -3.65
N MET A 68 17.99 -16.41 -3.81
CA MET A 68 18.73 -16.27 -5.07
C MET A 68 19.94 -17.21 -5.18
N ALA A 69 20.04 -18.25 -4.36
CA ALA A 69 21.08 -19.27 -4.47
C ALA A 69 20.93 -20.10 -5.75
N SER A 70 21.96 -20.84 -6.10
CA SER A 70 21.94 -21.80 -7.22
C SER A 70 22.44 -23.18 -6.76
N PRO A 71 21.54 -24.15 -6.57
CA PRO A 71 20.07 -24.07 -6.70
C PRO A 71 19.41 -23.19 -5.62
N PRO A 72 18.23 -22.65 -5.89
CA PRO A 72 17.50 -21.84 -4.90
C PRO A 72 17.08 -22.65 -3.67
N ASN A 73 17.25 -22.08 -2.49
CA ASN A 73 16.73 -22.67 -1.25
C ASN A 73 15.28 -22.19 -1.03
N SER A 74 14.43 -23.10 -0.56
CA SER A 74 13.08 -22.76 -0.13
C SER A 74 13.08 -22.26 1.31
N ILE A 75 12.38 -21.17 1.54
CA ILE A 75 12.19 -20.55 2.86
C ILE A 75 10.70 -20.54 3.14
N GLU A 76 10.28 -21.14 4.23
CA GLU A 76 8.90 -21.09 4.70
C GLU A 76 8.74 -19.89 5.63
N LEU A 77 7.93 -18.91 5.23
CA LEU A 77 7.56 -17.77 6.05
C LEU A 77 6.17 -17.97 6.63
N THR A 78 6.07 -18.00 7.95
CA THR A 78 4.79 -18.03 8.66
C THR A 78 4.60 -16.71 9.38
N GLY A 79 3.63 -15.90 8.93
CA GLY A 79 3.35 -14.61 9.54
C GLY A 79 2.37 -14.72 10.70
N GLN A 80 2.60 -13.93 11.74
CA GLN A 80 1.66 -13.73 12.84
C GLN A 80 1.20 -12.27 12.82
N VAL A 81 -0.11 -12.05 12.91
CA VAL A 81 -0.68 -10.70 13.08
C VAL A 81 -0.43 -10.27 14.52
N ILE A 82 0.34 -9.20 14.68
CA ILE A 82 0.65 -8.60 15.98
C ILE A 82 -0.41 -7.57 16.35
N GLU A 83 -0.78 -6.73 15.37
CA GLU A 83 -1.77 -5.68 15.53
C GLU A 83 -2.60 -5.57 14.25
N SER A 84 -3.88 -5.27 14.40
CA SER A 84 -4.77 -4.97 13.28
C SER A 84 -5.73 -3.87 13.68
N LEU A 85 -6.31 -3.20 12.68
CA LEU A 85 -7.35 -2.20 12.86
C LEU A 85 -8.51 -2.75 13.71
N ASP A 86 -9.08 -1.84 14.50
CA ASP A 86 -10.38 -2.09 15.13
C ASP A 86 -11.43 -2.44 14.05
N PRO A 87 -12.29 -3.43 14.29
CA PRO A 87 -13.29 -3.86 13.31
C PRO A 87 -14.17 -2.71 12.78
N SER A 88 -14.52 -1.73 13.60
CA SER A 88 -15.33 -0.59 13.16
C SER A 88 -14.60 0.33 12.20
N GLN A 89 -13.30 0.52 12.38
CA GLN A 89 -12.44 1.28 11.46
C GLN A 89 -12.18 0.50 10.17
N ALA A 90 -11.99 -0.81 10.27
CA ALA A 90 -11.86 -1.69 9.12
C ALA A 90 -13.12 -1.65 8.24
N ASP A 91 -14.30 -1.70 8.86
CA ASP A 91 -15.59 -1.57 8.16
C ASP A 91 -15.74 -0.21 7.50
N ALA A 92 -15.32 0.88 8.13
CA ALA A 92 -15.37 2.23 7.54
C ALA A 92 -14.50 2.32 6.28
N ILE A 93 -13.29 1.75 6.31
CA ILE A 93 -12.41 1.68 5.14
C ILE A 93 -13.06 0.85 4.03
N LEU A 94 -13.58 -0.33 4.37
CA LEU A 94 -14.22 -1.22 3.41
C LEU A 94 -15.43 -0.55 2.76
N GLN A 95 -16.29 0.09 3.54
CA GLN A 95 -17.44 0.85 3.02
C GLN A 95 -17.01 1.98 2.09
N SER A 96 -15.95 2.72 2.44
CA SER A 96 -15.40 3.75 1.56
C SER A 96 -14.96 3.16 0.22
N VAL A 97 -14.24 2.04 0.22
CA VAL A 97 -13.80 1.37 -1.02
C VAL A 97 -15.00 0.86 -1.82
N LEU A 98 -15.99 0.24 -1.17
CA LEU A 98 -17.16 -0.32 -1.86
C LEU A 98 -18.03 0.78 -2.49
N THR A 99 -18.17 1.93 -1.85
CA THR A 99 -19.01 3.03 -2.34
C THR A 99 -18.34 3.88 -3.40
N THR A 100 -17.03 4.10 -3.29
CA THR A 100 -16.28 4.98 -4.19
C THR A 100 -15.49 4.22 -5.26
N GLY A 101 -15.25 2.93 -5.06
CA GLY A 101 -14.34 2.11 -5.88
C GLY A 101 -12.87 2.51 -5.73
N ARG A 102 -12.52 3.29 -4.70
CA ARG A 102 -11.20 3.85 -4.49
C ARG A 102 -10.75 3.69 -3.04
N ILE A 103 -9.44 3.66 -2.85
CA ILE A 103 -8.83 3.76 -1.52
C ILE A 103 -9.10 5.18 -0.99
N ALA A 104 -9.42 5.30 0.29
CA ALA A 104 -9.69 6.58 0.93
C ALA A 104 -8.49 7.54 0.84
N ASP A 105 -8.77 8.82 0.73
CA ASP A 105 -7.74 9.85 0.74
C ASP A 105 -6.99 9.83 2.07
N GLY A 106 -5.68 9.91 1.99
CA GLY A 106 -4.86 9.87 3.18
C GLY A 106 -3.39 9.58 2.91
N GLU A 107 -2.65 9.52 3.98
CA GLU A 107 -1.24 9.15 3.99
C GLU A 107 -1.11 7.71 4.49
N TYR A 108 -0.48 6.85 3.69
CA TYR A 108 -0.27 5.44 3.97
C TYR A 108 1.22 5.19 4.13
N THR A 109 1.64 4.76 5.30
CA THR A 109 3.05 4.45 5.59
C THR A 109 3.22 2.95 5.75
N PHE A 110 4.16 2.41 4.98
CA PHE A 110 4.57 1.01 5.00
C PHE A 110 5.98 0.94 5.56
N GLU A 111 6.16 0.18 6.63
CA GLU A 111 7.44 -0.02 7.30
C GLU A 111 7.81 -1.49 7.28
N ILE A 112 9.06 -1.79 6.97
CA ILE A 112 9.65 -3.13 7.07
C ILE A 112 10.87 -3.07 7.96
N GLN A 113 11.00 -4.04 8.85
CA GLN A 113 12.15 -4.23 9.71
C GLN A 113 12.63 -5.66 9.59
N VAL A 114 13.94 -5.84 9.47
CA VAL A 114 14.60 -7.14 9.61
C VAL A 114 15.25 -7.20 10.96
N LYS A 115 14.95 -8.22 11.73
CA LYS A 115 15.38 -8.39 13.11
C LYS A 115 16.11 -9.71 13.31
N SER A 116 16.98 -9.73 14.31
CA SER A 116 17.60 -10.96 14.82
C SER A 116 16.61 -11.80 15.63
N GLU A 117 17.04 -12.99 16.02
CA GLU A 117 16.35 -13.84 16.99
C GLU A 117 16.08 -13.12 18.33
N SER A 118 17.00 -12.25 18.76
CA SER A 118 16.89 -11.45 20.00
C SER A 118 16.15 -10.12 19.82
N ASP A 119 15.40 -9.94 18.73
CA ASP A 119 14.65 -8.72 18.39
C ASP A 119 15.49 -7.47 18.12
N GLN A 120 16.81 -7.63 17.97
CA GLN A 120 17.65 -6.53 17.53
C GLN A 120 17.39 -6.22 16.07
N VAL A 121 17.11 -4.96 15.75
CA VAL A 121 16.88 -4.51 14.38
C VAL A 121 18.20 -4.47 13.62
N TYR A 122 18.28 -5.23 12.53
CA TYR A 122 19.39 -5.19 11.59
C TYR A 122 19.26 -4.03 10.62
N VAL A 123 18.06 -3.91 10.04
CA VAL A 123 17.72 -2.86 9.07
C VAL A 123 16.24 -2.52 9.14
N SER A 124 15.92 -1.27 8.89
CA SER A 124 14.55 -0.77 8.77
C SER A 124 14.45 0.15 7.54
N ASP A 125 13.35 0.03 6.82
CA ASP A 125 13.00 0.92 5.71
C ASP A 125 11.52 1.27 5.78
N SER A 126 11.17 2.46 5.29
CA SER A 126 9.79 2.93 5.26
C SER A 126 9.46 3.69 3.98
N LYS A 127 8.22 3.52 3.52
CA LYS A 127 7.69 4.22 2.35
C LYS A 127 6.33 4.79 2.65
N THR A 128 6.18 6.09 2.41
CA THR A 128 4.89 6.78 2.53
C THR A 128 4.31 7.03 1.14
N ILE A 129 3.01 6.75 0.99
CA ILE A 129 2.22 6.99 -0.21
C ILE A 129 1.06 7.91 0.17
N ILE A 130 0.94 9.03 -0.54
CA ILE A 130 -0.18 9.96 -0.39
C ILE A 130 -1.21 9.60 -1.46
N VAL A 131 -2.42 9.25 -1.01
CA VAL A 131 -3.58 9.01 -1.87
C VAL A 131 -4.48 10.23 -1.80
N GLN A 132 -4.75 10.82 -2.95
CA GLN A 132 -5.65 11.96 -3.09
C GLN A 132 -6.64 11.67 -4.21
N SER A 133 -7.91 11.81 -3.92
CA SER A 133 -8.93 11.77 -4.96
C SER A 133 -8.80 13.01 -5.84
N PRO A 134 -8.77 12.85 -7.17
CA PRO A 134 -8.82 14.00 -8.04
C PRO A 134 -10.12 14.74 -7.77
N VAL A 135 -10.01 16.01 -7.41
CA VAL A 135 -11.16 16.90 -7.27
C VAL A 135 -11.86 16.99 -8.62
N SER A 136 -13.17 17.15 -8.62
CA SER A 136 -14.01 17.12 -9.80
C SER A 136 -13.41 17.93 -10.97
N ILE A 137 -13.18 17.26 -12.10
CA ILE A 137 -12.86 17.93 -13.34
C ILE A 137 -14.18 18.40 -13.95
N ASN A 138 -14.41 19.70 -14.00
CA ASN A 138 -15.56 20.28 -14.65
C ASN A 138 -15.17 20.74 -16.05
N LEU A 139 -15.92 20.30 -17.05
CA LEU A 139 -15.78 20.81 -18.41
C LEU A 139 -16.39 22.22 -18.46
N GLU A 140 -15.57 23.25 -18.73
CA GLU A 140 -16.06 24.63 -18.85
C GLU A 140 -16.56 24.94 -20.26
N THR A 141 -15.88 24.43 -21.27
CA THR A 141 -16.23 24.73 -22.65
C THR A 141 -16.02 23.49 -23.54
N PRO A 142 -17.03 23.04 -24.28
CA PRO A 142 -18.43 23.40 -24.15
C PRO A 142 -18.99 22.89 -22.83
N GLY A 143 -19.67 23.74 -22.07
CA GLY A 143 -20.19 23.45 -20.73
C GLY A 143 -21.69 23.24 -20.72
N GLY A 144 -22.16 22.39 -19.82
CA GLY A 144 -23.58 22.12 -19.60
C GLY A 144 -23.83 20.72 -19.07
N VAL A 145 -25.01 20.51 -18.52
CA VAL A 145 -25.43 19.18 -18.08
C VAL A 145 -25.68 18.27 -19.29
N LEU A 146 -25.23 17.03 -19.22
CA LEU A 146 -25.38 16.02 -20.28
C LEU A 146 -26.85 15.86 -20.81
N SER A 147 -27.82 16.25 -20.01
CA SER A 147 -29.25 16.23 -20.38
C SER A 147 -29.69 17.40 -21.26
N ASP A 148 -28.87 18.46 -21.35
CA ASP A 148 -29.17 19.65 -22.13
C ASP A 148 -28.41 19.64 -23.46
N THR A 149 -28.90 18.86 -24.39
CA THR A 149 -28.28 18.66 -25.70
C THR A 149 -28.58 19.80 -26.71
N LEU A 150 -29.50 20.69 -26.38
CA LEU A 150 -29.92 21.80 -27.28
C LEU A 150 -29.01 23.02 -27.13
N ASP A 151 -28.54 23.31 -25.91
CA ASP A 151 -27.69 24.47 -25.63
C ASP A 151 -26.18 24.21 -25.79
N ASN A 152 -25.80 22.94 -25.96
CA ASN A 152 -24.38 22.51 -26.06
C ASN A 152 -23.96 22.10 -27.47
N ILE A 153 -24.52 22.75 -28.50
CA ILE A 153 -24.17 22.48 -29.90
C ILE A 153 -22.80 23.10 -30.22
N ILE A 154 -21.87 22.27 -30.65
CA ILE A 154 -20.53 22.71 -31.09
C ILE A 154 -20.60 22.99 -32.60
N TYR A 155 -20.47 24.27 -33.00
CA TYR A 155 -20.50 24.71 -34.40
C TYR A 155 -19.10 24.78 -35.04
N SER A 156 -18.07 24.24 -34.40
CA SER A 156 -16.69 24.29 -34.87
C SER A 156 -16.18 22.92 -35.31
N THR A 157 -15.47 22.91 -36.46
CA THR A 157 -14.73 21.72 -36.92
C THR A 157 -13.51 21.42 -36.04
N PHE A 158 -13.07 22.38 -35.21
CA PHE A 158 -11.96 22.24 -34.25
C PHE A 158 -12.42 22.74 -32.88
N PRO A 159 -13.19 21.93 -32.12
CA PRO A 159 -13.69 22.34 -30.82
C PRO A 159 -12.53 22.44 -29.83
N ILE A 160 -12.51 23.54 -29.07
CA ILE A 160 -11.58 23.71 -27.94
C ILE A 160 -12.31 23.24 -26.69
N PHE A 161 -11.73 22.28 -26.00
CA PHE A 161 -12.21 21.81 -24.70
C PHE A 161 -11.40 22.46 -23.60
N GLN A 162 -12.06 23.08 -22.64
CA GLN A 162 -11.46 23.63 -21.43
C GLN A 162 -12.07 22.96 -20.22
N TRP A 163 -11.23 22.52 -19.32
CA TRP A 163 -11.63 21.97 -18.03
C TRP A 163 -10.97 22.70 -16.90
N PHE A 164 -11.72 22.83 -15.86
CA PHE A 164 -11.28 23.37 -14.58
C PHE A 164 -11.15 22.19 -13.61
N SER A 165 -9.97 22.03 -13.00
CA SER A 165 -9.80 21.17 -11.83
C SER A 165 -9.59 22.06 -10.61
N GLN A 166 -10.39 21.91 -9.60
CA GLN A 166 -10.06 22.47 -8.29
C GLN A 166 -8.96 21.60 -7.70
N SER A 167 -7.73 22.09 -7.72
CA SER A 167 -6.66 21.54 -6.89
C SER A 167 -6.82 22.07 -5.47
N CYS A 168 -6.76 21.19 -4.49
CA CYS A 168 -6.59 21.59 -3.09
C CYS A 168 -5.21 22.18 -2.89
#